data_d6407cf0a3dae100792e3618aebfade7
#
_entry.id   d6407cf0a3dae100792e3618aebfade7
#
_cell.length_a   1.000
_cell.length_b   1.000
_cell.length_c   1.000
_cell.angle_alpha   90.00
_cell.angle_beta   90.00
_cell.angle_gamma   90.00
#
_symmetry.space_group_name_H-M   'P 1'
#
loop_
_entity.id
_entity.type
_entity.pdbx_description
1 polymer ?
#
loop_
_entity_poly.entity_id
_entity_poly.type
_entity_poly.pdbx_seq_one_letter_code
_entity_poly.pdbx_strand_id
1 'polypeptide(L)'
;MIGMNMIVEGLALGAFNNMYKQTEEPLLKSITFNVMRDESRHVSFGHVYLAPTVAALHPDEREDLAQFAFDAVQILVKGQSAGTDTGFLKVLEVSNIDPADFMAGVKEAAELGITRELPPGQIHSLNDLMMPALVRAGLVTPRTKDLFESIGVPVNADLTVLEAMEDGKSDLNVLNAEQAAY
;
A
#
# COMPACT_ATOMS: atom_id res chain seq x y z
N MET A 1 -7.36 5.78 13.39
CA MET A 1 -7.94 5.63 12.02
C MET A 1 -6.90 5.86 10.94
N ILE A 2 -6.20 7.01 10.84
CA ILE A 2 -5.20 7.26 9.76
C ILE A 2 -4.17 6.12 9.68
N GLY A 3 -3.50 5.81 10.80
CA GLY A 3 -2.45 4.79 10.81
C GLY A 3 -2.94 3.39 10.45
N MET A 4 -4.08 2.97 10.96
CA MET A 4 -4.62 1.62 10.67
C MET A 4 -5.40 1.60 9.36
N ASN A 5 -6.56 2.25 9.29
CA ASN A 5 -7.48 2.07 8.17
C ASN A 5 -6.99 2.63 6.83
N MET A 6 -6.11 3.61 6.82
CA MET A 6 -5.62 4.17 5.55
C MET A 6 -4.22 3.68 5.20
N ILE A 7 -3.30 3.65 6.18
CA ILE A 7 -1.91 3.31 5.90
C ILE A 7 -1.72 1.80 5.94
N VAL A 8 -1.96 1.16 7.09
CA VAL A 8 -1.67 -0.27 7.27
C VAL A 8 -2.62 -1.13 6.42
N GLU A 9 -3.92 -0.92 6.54
CA GLU A 9 -4.93 -1.72 5.82
C GLU A 9 -4.91 -1.44 4.31
N GLY A 10 -4.59 -0.20 3.89
CA GLY A 10 -4.38 0.13 2.48
C GLY A 10 -3.18 -0.63 1.88
N LEU A 11 -2.07 -0.71 2.61
CA LEU A 11 -0.91 -1.52 2.20
C LEU A 11 -1.23 -3.02 2.20
N ALA A 12 -1.95 -3.49 3.24
CA ALA A 12 -2.36 -4.89 3.36
C ALA A 12 -3.29 -5.30 2.20
N LEU A 13 -4.28 -4.47 1.86
CA LEU A 13 -5.18 -4.72 0.74
C LEU A 13 -4.42 -4.94 -0.57
N GLY A 14 -3.43 -4.09 -0.86
CA GLY A 14 -2.59 -4.26 -2.05
C GLY A 14 -1.72 -5.51 -2.00
N ALA A 15 -1.14 -5.83 -0.85
CA ALA A 15 -0.33 -7.03 -0.67
C ALA A 15 -1.17 -8.31 -0.86
N PHE A 16 -2.37 -8.36 -0.30
CA PHE A 16 -3.29 -9.49 -0.47
C PHE A 16 -3.80 -9.60 -1.91
N ASN A 17 -4.06 -8.47 -2.60
CA ASN A 17 -4.38 -8.49 -4.02
C ASN A 17 -3.26 -9.15 -4.83
N ASN A 18 -2.03 -8.74 -4.60
CA ASN A 18 -0.88 -9.30 -5.31
C ASN A 18 -0.68 -10.80 -5.00
N MET A 19 -0.85 -11.20 -3.74
CA MET A 19 -0.82 -12.61 -3.34
C MET A 19 -1.93 -13.41 -4.01
N TYR A 20 -3.15 -12.89 -4.05
CA TYR A 20 -4.29 -13.50 -4.73
C TYR A 20 -4.03 -13.72 -6.23
N LYS A 21 -3.41 -12.73 -6.89
CA LYS A 21 -3.08 -12.80 -8.33
C LYS A 21 -1.92 -13.76 -8.64
N GLN A 22 -1.02 -13.96 -7.68
CA GLN A 22 0.16 -14.81 -7.87
C GLN A 22 -0.08 -16.29 -7.54
N THR A 23 -0.94 -16.56 -6.56
CA THR A 23 -1.13 -17.93 -6.08
C THR A 23 -2.04 -18.74 -6.98
N GLU A 24 -1.67 -19.98 -7.24
CA GLU A 24 -2.52 -21.00 -7.87
C GLU A 24 -3.13 -21.96 -6.83
N GLU A 25 -2.68 -21.86 -5.56
CA GLU A 25 -3.17 -22.73 -4.50
C GLU A 25 -4.59 -22.31 -4.07
N PRO A 26 -5.61 -23.19 -4.20
CA PRO A 26 -7.03 -22.81 -4.05
C PRO A 26 -7.39 -22.30 -2.63
N LEU A 27 -6.83 -22.90 -1.60
CA LEU A 27 -7.11 -22.50 -0.21
C LEU A 27 -6.53 -21.10 0.07
N LEU A 28 -5.28 -20.86 -0.31
CA LEU A 28 -4.65 -19.56 -0.15
C LEU A 28 -5.39 -18.49 -0.95
N LYS A 29 -5.82 -18.81 -2.17
CA LYS A 29 -6.62 -17.92 -3.02
C LYS A 29 -7.95 -17.56 -2.34
N SER A 30 -8.65 -18.52 -1.76
CA SER A 30 -9.89 -18.30 -1.02
C SER A 30 -9.67 -17.46 0.25
N ILE A 31 -8.61 -17.73 1.00
CA ILE A 31 -8.29 -16.96 2.21
C ILE A 31 -7.98 -15.50 1.85
N THR A 32 -7.06 -15.26 0.92
CA THR A 32 -6.66 -13.91 0.52
C THR A 32 -7.84 -13.12 -0.04
N PHE A 33 -8.72 -13.75 -0.82
CA PHE A 33 -9.95 -13.14 -1.30
C PHE A 33 -10.85 -12.64 -0.15
N ASN A 34 -11.12 -13.47 0.84
CA ASN A 34 -11.96 -13.08 1.96
C ASN A 34 -11.33 -11.97 2.81
N VAL A 35 -10.03 -12.04 3.04
CA VAL A 35 -9.29 -10.98 3.74
C VAL A 35 -9.35 -9.66 2.96
N MET A 36 -9.08 -9.68 1.66
CA MET A 36 -9.19 -8.48 0.81
C MET A 36 -10.57 -7.82 0.90
N ARG A 37 -11.64 -8.63 0.90
CA ARG A 37 -13.01 -8.13 1.02
C ARG A 37 -13.25 -7.43 2.35
N ASP A 38 -12.66 -7.92 3.43
CA ASP A 38 -12.78 -7.30 4.74
C ASP A 38 -11.90 -6.04 4.83
N GLU A 39 -10.66 -6.07 4.32
CA GLU A 39 -9.77 -4.90 4.27
C GLU A 39 -10.33 -3.77 3.39
N SER A 40 -10.97 -4.09 2.28
CA SER A 40 -11.59 -3.06 1.42
C SER A 40 -12.69 -2.28 2.14
N ARG A 41 -13.44 -2.94 3.04
CA ARG A 41 -14.45 -2.27 3.88
C ARG A 41 -13.82 -1.35 4.91
N HIS A 42 -12.71 -1.79 5.53
CA HIS A 42 -11.98 -0.99 6.50
C HIS A 42 -11.38 0.28 5.86
N VAL A 43 -10.79 0.14 4.68
CA VAL A 43 -10.25 1.27 3.91
C VAL A 43 -11.37 2.23 3.52
N SER A 44 -12.49 1.72 2.99
CA SER A 44 -13.68 2.52 2.64
C SER A 44 -14.25 3.25 3.85
N PHE A 45 -14.33 2.56 5.00
CA PHE A 45 -14.76 3.18 6.25
C PHE A 45 -13.83 4.33 6.67
N GLY A 46 -12.51 4.13 6.55
CA GLY A 46 -11.53 5.19 6.78
C GLY A 46 -11.81 6.42 5.92
N HIS A 47 -12.10 6.24 4.64
CA HIS A 47 -12.39 7.35 3.72
C HIS A 47 -13.69 8.07 4.05
N VAL A 48 -14.77 7.33 4.31
CA VAL A 48 -16.09 7.92 4.63
C VAL A 48 -16.03 8.79 5.88
N TYR A 49 -15.25 8.38 6.89
CA TYR A 49 -15.15 9.11 8.15
C TYR A 49 -14.06 10.18 8.16
N LEU A 50 -12.90 9.89 7.59
CA LEU A 50 -11.75 10.79 7.72
C LEU A 50 -11.83 11.99 6.81
N ALA A 51 -12.21 11.84 5.55
CA ALA A 51 -12.24 12.97 4.61
C ALA A 51 -13.10 14.15 5.11
N PRO A 52 -14.37 13.97 5.52
CA PRO A 52 -15.15 15.07 6.06
C PRO A 52 -14.63 15.58 7.42
N THR A 53 -14.06 14.70 8.25
CA THR A 53 -13.47 15.10 9.54
C THR A 53 -12.25 15.98 9.32
N VAL A 54 -11.33 15.59 8.45
CA VAL A 54 -10.13 16.38 8.12
C VAL A 54 -10.51 17.71 7.46
N ALA A 55 -11.52 17.71 6.59
CA ALA A 55 -12.00 18.93 5.95
C ALA A 55 -12.57 19.96 6.94
N ALA A 56 -13.10 19.50 8.07
CA ALA A 56 -13.69 20.36 9.12
C ALA A 56 -12.65 20.86 10.15
N LEU A 57 -11.42 20.39 10.13
CA LEU A 57 -10.36 20.80 11.07
C LEU A 57 -9.84 22.20 10.77
N HIS A 58 -9.32 22.84 11.82
CA HIS A 58 -8.53 24.06 11.66
C HIS A 58 -7.27 23.76 10.79
N PRO A 59 -6.79 24.73 9.99
CA PRO A 59 -5.61 24.51 9.15
C PRO A 59 -4.40 23.93 9.88
N ASP A 60 -4.11 24.39 11.10
CA ASP A 60 -2.97 23.89 11.90
C ASP A 60 -3.15 22.43 12.31
N GLU A 61 -4.37 22.05 12.73
CA GLU A 61 -4.69 20.65 13.09
C GLU A 61 -4.57 19.71 11.88
N ARG A 62 -4.95 20.22 10.69
CA ARG A 62 -4.78 19.47 9.45
C ARG A 62 -3.31 19.27 9.09
N GLU A 63 -2.47 20.29 9.28
CA GLU A 63 -1.02 20.18 9.08
C GLU A 63 -0.40 19.19 10.06
N ASP A 64 -0.83 19.16 11.32
CA ASP A 64 -0.36 18.19 12.31
C ASP A 64 -0.73 16.75 11.90
N LEU A 65 -1.96 16.52 11.41
CA LEU A 65 -2.37 15.22 10.90
C LEU A 65 -1.64 14.81 9.62
N ALA A 66 -1.38 15.76 8.72
CA ALA A 66 -0.60 15.52 7.52
C ALA A 66 0.86 15.16 7.87
N GLN A 67 1.43 15.82 8.88
CA GLN A 67 2.75 15.47 9.40
C GLN A 67 2.75 14.05 9.99
N PHE A 68 1.76 13.71 10.81
CA PHE A 68 1.61 12.35 11.35
C PHE A 68 1.53 11.30 10.24
N ALA A 69 0.75 11.56 9.18
CA ALA A 69 0.64 10.64 8.04
C ALA A 69 2.00 10.46 7.34
N PHE A 70 2.75 11.55 7.12
CA PHE A 70 4.10 11.47 6.57
C PHE A 70 5.04 10.68 7.46
N ASP A 71 5.07 10.96 8.77
CA ASP A 71 5.96 10.26 9.72
C ASP A 71 5.67 8.75 9.75
N ALA A 72 4.40 8.36 9.73
CA ALA A 72 4.00 6.95 9.68
C ALA A 72 4.46 6.27 8.39
N VAL A 73 4.28 6.90 7.23
CA VAL A 73 4.77 6.37 5.95
C VAL A 73 6.29 6.33 5.91
N GLN A 74 6.96 7.35 6.42
CA GLN A 74 8.43 7.37 6.50
C GLN A 74 8.98 6.19 7.31
N ILE A 75 8.35 5.84 8.44
CA ILE A 75 8.72 4.67 9.25
C ILE A 75 8.59 3.39 8.44
N LEU A 76 7.50 3.22 7.70
CA LEU A 76 7.26 2.04 6.88
C LEU A 76 8.27 1.94 5.73
N VAL A 77 8.51 3.03 5.03
CA VAL A 77 9.47 3.07 3.90
C VAL A 77 10.90 2.84 4.39
N LYS A 78 11.30 3.49 5.48
CA LYS A 78 12.62 3.28 6.08
C LYS A 78 12.77 1.87 6.66
N GLY A 79 11.74 1.33 7.28
CA GLY A 79 11.73 -0.05 7.78
C GLY A 79 11.92 -1.07 6.65
N GLN A 80 11.34 -0.82 5.50
CA GLN A 80 11.54 -1.66 4.30
C GLN A 80 12.92 -1.44 3.65
N SER A 81 13.44 -0.21 3.70
CA SER A 81 14.72 0.16 3.05
C SER A 81 15.94 -0.14 3.92
N ALA A 82 15.77 -0.23 5.24
CA ALA A 82 16.90 -0.23 6.18
C ALA A 82 17.73 -1.51 6.18
N GLY A 83 17.31 -2.57 5.49
CA GLY A 83 18.06 -3.85 5.44
C GLY A 83 18.41 -4.44 6.83
N THR A 84 17.96 -3.76 7.89
CA THR A 84 18.22 -4.07 9.30
C THR A 84 17.07 -4.84 9.95
N ASP A 85 15.99 -5.11 9.21
CA ASP A 85 14.98 -6.05 9.67
C ASP A 85 15.63 -7.43 9.76
N THR A 86 15.76 -7.90 10.99
CA THR A 86 16.32 -9.22 11.29
C THR A 86 15.60 -10.34 10.54
N GLY A 87 14.33 -10.14 10.19
CA GLY A 87 13.54 -11.06 9.38
C GLY A 87 14.05 -11.14 7.93
N PHE A 88 14.25 -10.00 7.29
CA PHE A 88 14.75 -9.95 5.91
C PHE A 88 16.18 -10.49 5.78
N LEU A 89 17.08 -10.09 6.69
CA LEU A 89 18.45 -10.62 6.72
C LEU A 89 18.45 -12.13 6.90
N LYS A 90 17.55 -12.67 7.73
CA LYS A 90 17.41 -14.10 7.92
C LYS A 90 16.89 -14.82 6.67
N VAL A 91 16.01 -14.19 5.90
CA VAL A 91 15.57 -14.72 4.60
C VAL A 91 16.76 -14.81 3.62
N LEU A 92 17.57 -13.76 3.54
CA LEU A 92 18.79 -13.77 2.70
C LEU A 92 19.75 -14.88 3.14
N GLU A 93 19.99 -15.01 4.44
CA GLU A 93 20.86 -16.06 5.02
C GLU A 93 20.37 -17.46 4.65
N VAL A 94 19.07 -17.77 4.89
CA VAL A 94 18.47 -19.07 4.55
C VAL A 94 18.48 -19.33 3.05
N SER A 95 18.39 -18.27 2.23
CA SER A 95 18.48 -18.36 0.76
C SER A 95 19.93 -18.40 0.25
N ASN A 96 20.91 -18.40 1.15
CA ASN A 96 22.33 -18.37 0.84
C ASN A 96 22.74 -17.19 -0.07
N ILE A 97 22.10 -16.04 0.18
CA ILE A 97 22.38 -14.77 -0.52
C ILE A 97 23.13 -13.86 0.46
N ASP A 98 24.32 -13.39 0.04
CA ASP A 98 25.06 -12.41 0.83
C ASP A 98 24.28 -11.07 0.84
N PRO A 99 23.96 -10.51 2.02
CA PRO A 99 23.28 -9.23 2.11
C PRO A 99 23.98 -8.07 1.40
N ALA A 100 25.34 -8.07 1.40
CA ALA A 100 26.11 -7.05 0.71
C ALA A 100 25.98 -7.15 -0.80
N ASP A 101 26.03 -8.36 -1.35
CA ASP A 101 25.82 -8.61 -2.79
C ASP A 101 24.40 -8.26 -3.20
N PHE A 102 23.40 -8.59 -2.36
CA PHE A 102 22.03 -8.21 -2.62
C PHE A 102 21.86 -6.68 -2.69
N MET A 103 22.40 -5.95 -1.72
CA MET A 103 22.31 -4.49 -1.69
C MET A 103 23.09 -3.82 -2.83
N ALA A 104 24.23 -4.41 -3.24
CA ALA A 104 24.97 -3.95 -4.42
C ALA A 104 24.14 -4.12 -5.70
N GLY A 105 23.47 -5.26 -5.86
CA GLY A 105 22.57 -5.50 -6.99
C GLY A 105 21.36 -4.55 -7.03
N VAL A 106 20.75 -4.24 -5.87
CA VAL A 106 19.65 -3.26 -5.76
C VAL A 106 20.13 -1.88 -6.20
N LYS A 107 21.31 -1.45 -5.76
CA LYS A 107 21.91 -0.17 -6.13
C LYS A 107 22.20 -0.11 -7.63
N GLU A 108 22.81 -1.14 -8.20
CA GLU A 108 23.09 -1.23 -9.62
C GLU A 108 21.81 -1.19 -10.46
N ALA A 109 20.77 -1.93 -10.06
CA ALA A 109 19.47 -1.89 -10.72
C ALA A 109 18.85 -0.49 -10.70
N ALA A 110 18.95 0.24 -9.60
CA ALA A 110 18.47 1.61 -9.50
C ALA A 110 19.27 2.56 -10.40
N GLU A 111 20.60 2.43 -10.46
CA GLU A 111 21.48 3.23 -11.33
C GLU A 111 21.21 2.99 -12.82
N LEU A 112 20.84 1.76 -13.18
CA LEU A 112 20.46 1.37 -14.54
C LEU A 112 19.01 1.70 -14.89
N GLY A 113 18.25 2.28 -13.95
CA GLY A 113 16.83 2.58 -14.14
C GLY A 113 15.96 1.32 -14.32
N ILE A 114 16.45 0.17 -13.84
CA ILE A 114 15.68 -1.07 -13.88
C ILE A 114 14.57 -0.97 -12.85
N THR A 115 13.37 -0.70 -13.33
CA THR A 115 12.14 -0.78 -12.50
C THR A 115 11.51 -2.15 -12.70
N ARG A 116 11.12 -2.79 -11.60
CA ARG A 116 10.37 -4.03 -11.69
C ARG A 116 8.97 -3.70 -12.18
N GLU A 117 8.68 -4.05 -13.43
CA GLU A 117 7.28 -4.07 -13.88
C GLU A 117 6.52 -5.13 -13.08
N LEU A 118 5.37 -4.72 -12.56
CA LEU A 118 4.50 -5.66 -11.86
C LEU A 118 3.83 -6.58 -12.89
N PRO A 119 3.68 -7.88 -12.60
CA PRO A 119 2.89 -8.78 -13.41
C PRO A 119 1.45 -8.25 -13.59
N PRO A 120 0.77 -8.64 -14.68
CA PRO A 120 -0.61 -8.21 -14.94
C PRO A 120 -1.54 -8.43 -13.74
N GLY A 121 -2.31 -7.40 -13.41
CA GLY A 121 -3.27 -7.42 -12.30
C GLY A 121 -2.67 -7.19 -10.91
N GLN A 122 -1.36 -7.06 -10.78
CA GLN A 122 -0.71 -6.61 -9.55
C GLN A 122 -0.66 -5.09 -9.48
N ILE A 123 -0.57 -4.56 -8.26
CA ILE A 123 -0.59 -3.14 -7.95
C ILE A 123 0.54 -2.76 -7.01
N HIS A 124 0.98 -1.51 -7.07
CA HIS A 124 1.87 -0.92 -6.07
C HIS A 124 1.06 -0.40 -4.89
N SER A 125 0.96 -1.20 -3.82
CA SER A 125 0.13 -0.88 -2.65
C SER A 125 0.34 0.55 -2.13
N LEU A 126 1.59 1.00 -2.10
CA LEU A 126 1.94 2.36 -1.67
C LEU A 126 1.42 3.42 -2.65
N ASN A 127 1.69 3.25 -3.95
CA ASN A 127 1.43 4.27 -4.97
C ASN A 127 -0.02 4.24 -5.48
N ASP A 128 -0.63 3.06 -5.57
CA ASP A 128 -1.92 2.87 -6.23
C ASP A 128 -3.09 2.84 -5.25
N LEU A 129 -2.83 2.59 -3.95
CA LEU A 129 -3.87 2.57 -2.91
C LEU A 129 -3.61 3.58 -1.79
N MET A 130 -2.50 3.43 -1.07
CA MET A 130 -2.28 4.22 0.14
C MET A 130 -2.11 5.70 -0.17
N MET A 131 -1.30 6.08 -1.15
CA MET A 131 -1.07 7.49 -1.48
C MET A 131 -2.33 8.17 -2.01
N PRO A 132 -3.08 7.61 -2.97
CA PRO A 132 -4.38 8.16 -3.38
C PRO A 132 -5.37 8.31 -2.22
N ALA A 133 -5.38 7.36 -1.28
CA ALA A 133 -6.20 7.42 -0.08
C ALA A 133 -5.86 8.64 0.80
N LEU A 134 -4.57 8.88 1.05
CA LEU A 134 -4.10 10.03 1.84
C LEU A 134 -4.42 11.36 1.14
N VAL A 135 -4.24 11.43 -0.18
CA VAL A 135 -4.59 12.62 -0.99
C VAL A 135 -6.09 12.89 -0.91
N ARG A 136 -6.94 11.89 -1.13
CA ARG A 136 -8.40 11.98 -1.05
C ARG A 136 -8.88 12.44 0.33
N ALA A 137 -8.22 12.00 1.39
CA ALA A 137 -8.54 12.41 2.76
C ALA A 137 -8.05 13.82 3.12
N GLY A 138 -7.31 14.51 2.23
CA GLY A 138 -6.75 15.83 2.51
C GLY A 138 -5.55 15.81 3.48
N LEU A 139 -4.89 14.66 3.60
CA LEU A 139 -3.71 14.43 4.47
C LEU A 139 -2.38 14.66 3.75
N VAL A 140 -2.42 15.06 2.50
CA VAL A 140 -1.24 15.52 1.74
C VAL A 140 -1.41 17.01 1.49
N THR A 141 -0.64 17.82 2.22
CA THR A 141 -0.59 19.29 2.07
C THR A 141 0.58 19.69 1.17
N PRO A 142 0.65 20.94 0.69
CA PRO A 142 1.80 21.40 -0.09
C PRO A 142 3.15 21.14 0.63
N ARG A 143 3.19 21.32 1.95
CA ARG A 143 4.38 21.06 2.77
C ARG A 143 4.75 19.58 2.83
N THR A 144 3.79 18.71 3.09
CA THR A 144 4.07 17.27 3.22
C THR A 144 4.28 16.60 1.87
N LYS A 145 3.76 17.17 0.77
CA LYS A 145 4.05 16.70 -0.59
C LYS A 145 5.56 16.67 -0.86
N ASP A 146 6.25 17.78 -0.59
CA ASP A 146 7.70 17.88 -0.80
C ASP A 146 8.46 16.87 0.09
N LEU A 147 7.94 16.61 1.30
CA LEU A 147 8.51 15.62 2.21
C LEU A 147 8.35 14.19 1.66
N PHE A 148 7.16 13.82 1.15
CA PHE A 148 6.95 12.51 0.51
C PHE A 148 7.88 12.30 -0.68
N GLU A 149 7.99 13.30 -1.56
CA GLU A 149 8.88 13.25 -2.72
C GLU A 149 10.36 13.11 -2.30
N SER A 150 10.76 13.77 -1.21
CA SER A 150 12.14 13.70 -0.68
C SER A 150 12.57 12.31 -0.19
N ILE A 151 11.61 11.46 0.17
CA ILE A 151 11.86 10.07 0.58
C ILE A 151 11.58 9.06 -0.55
N GLY A 152 11.42 9.55 -1.78
CA GLY A 152 11.18 8.70 -2.96
C GLY A 152 9.75 8.15 -3.06
N VAL A 153 8.79 8.77 -2.39
CA VAL A 153 7.37 8.42 -2.46
C VAL A 153 6.65 9.47 -3.32
N PRO A 154 6.36 9.18 -4.60
CA PRO A 154 5.66 10.13 -5.45
C PRO A 154 4.21 10.30 -4.97
N VAL A 155 3.74 11.56 -4.98
CA VAL A 155 2.35 11.86 -4.66
C VAL A 155 1.48 11.52 -5.86
N ASN A 156 0.68 10.48 -5.72
CA ASN A 156 -0.29 10.03 -6.72
C ASN A 156 -1.71 10.37 -6.27
N ALA A 157 -2.46 11.06 -7.11
CA ALA A 157 -3.86 11.42 -6.90
C ALA A 157 -4.82 10.62 -7.79
N ASP A 158 -4.34 9.62 -8.52
CA ASP A 158 -5.17 8.75 -9.36
C ASP A 158 -5.93 7.76 -8.46
N LEU A 159 -7.23 7.92 -8.40
CA LEU A 159 -8.14 7.11 -7.58
C LEU A 159 -8.63 5.84 -8.28
N THR A 160 -8.27 5.61 -9.54
CA THR A 160 -8.86 4.54 -10.37
C THR A 160 -8.75 3.16 -9.70
N VAL A 161 -7.57 2.80 -9.21
CA VAL A 161 -7.33 1.51 -8.56
C VAL A 161 -8.05 1.44 -7.22
N LEU A 162 -7.96 2.51 -6.42
CA LEU A 162 -8.59 2.60 -5.12
C LEU A 162 -10.11 2.46 -5.21
N GLU A 163 -10.75 3.20 -6.11
CA GLU A 163 -12.20 3.16 -6.33
C GLU A 163 -12.66 1.79 -6.85
N ALA A 164 -11.88 1.16 -7.73
CA ALA A 164 -12.18 -0.20 -8.20
C ALA A 164 -12.14 -1.22 -7.05
N MET A 165 -11.23 -1.05 -6.11
CA MET A 165 -11.14 -1.90 -4.93
C MET A 165 -12.27 -1.65 -3.94
N GLU A 166 -12.66 -0.39 -3.71
CA GLU A 166 -13.76 0.00 -2.81
C GLU A 166 -15.13 -0.44 -3.34
N ASP A 167 -15.39 -0.28 -4.63
CA ASP A 167 -16.65 -0.65 -5.28
C ASP A 167 -16.84 -2.17 -5.44
N GLY A 168 -15.82 -2.95 -5.12
CA GLY A 168 -15.80 -4.39 -5.38
C GLY A 168 -15.93 -4.73 -6.87
N LYS A 169 -15.67 -3.76 -7.76
CA LYS A 169 -15.65 -3.93 -9.23
C LYS A 169 -14.35 -4.54 -9.74
N SER A 170 -13.36 -4.71 -8.86
CA SER A 170 -12.25 -5.60 -9.13
C SER A 170 -12.79 -7.03 -9.30
N ASP A 171 -11.98 -7.98 -9.75
CA ASP A 171 -12.35 -9.41 -9.90
C ASP A 171 -13.05 -10.03 -8.67
N LEU A 172 -13.18 -9.27 -7.55
CA LEU A 172 -13.98 -9.59 -6.38
C LEU A 172 -15.47 -9.90 -6.72
N ASN A 173 -16.04 -9.28 -7.76
CA ASN A 173 -17.43 -9.54 -8.16
C ASN A 173 -17.57 -10.78 -9.05
N VAL A 174 -16.55 -11.13 -9.83
CA VAL A 174 -16.58 -12.31 -10.70
C VAL A 174 -16.58 -13.58 -9.84
N LEU A 175 -15.85 -13.58 -8.73
CA LEU A 175 -15.74 -14.74 -7.84
C LEU A 175 -16.96 -14.94 -6.93
N ASN A 176 -17.70 -13.87 -6.59
CA ASN A 176 -18.99 -14.04 -5.90
C ASN A 176 -20.00 -14.82 -6.76
N ALA A 177 -19.93 -14.68 -8.08
CA ALA A 177 -20.77 -15.43 -9.00
C ALA A 177 -20.31 -16.91 -9.14
N GLU A 178 -19.01 -17.16 -9.07
CA GLU A 178 -18.46 -18.53 -9.14
C GLU A 178 -18.60 -19.29 -7.80
N GLN A 179 -18.45 -18.63 -6.65
CA GLN A 179 -18.65 -19.26 -5.34
C GLN A 179 -20.13 -19.46 -4.98
N ALA A 180 -21.05 -18.69 -5.54
CA ALA A 180 -22.49 -18.93 -5.37
C ALA A 180 -22.99 -20.12 -6.20
N ALA A 181 -22.15 -20.72 -7.04
CA ALA A 181 -22.46 -21.87 -7.88
C ALA A 181 -22.03 -23.22 -7.28
N TYR A 182 -21.47 -23.23 -6.05
CA TYR A 182 -21.13 -24.41 -5.26
C TYR A 182 -21.88 -24.38 -3.93
#